data_ca5236d7a33a7b58ab62e6b3d406079f
#
_entry.id   ca5236d7a33a7b58ab62e6b3d406079f
#
_cell.length_a   1.000
_cell.length_b   1.000
_cell.length_c   1.000
_cell.angle_alpha   90.00
_cell.angle_beta   90.00
_cell.angle_gamma   90.00
#
_symmetry.space_group_name_H-M   'P 1'
#
loop_
_entity.id
_entity.type
_entity.pdbx_description
1 polymer ?
#
loop_
_entity_poly.entity_id
_entity_poly.type
_entity_poly.pdbx_seq_one_letter_code
_entity_poly.pdbx_strand_id
1 'polypeptide(L)'
;IRATLAQGDLLLLGADLVKPERDLLLAYDDPLGVTAAFNKNLLERINHELGGEFDLAAFDHQAVWNGEERRIEMHLVSRANQRVRISATGTTVSFKCGERIWTESSYKYEPDSIVEMGAEAGFAARDQWVDREAGFALTLLGAI
;
A
#
# COMPACT_ATOMS: atom_id res chain seq x y z
N ILE A 1 15.77 -3.36 9.77
CA ILE A 1 16.38 -4.57 9.16
C ILE A 1 17.89 -4.52 9.31
N ARG A 2 18.63 -3.48 8.82
CA ARG A 2 20.11 -3.47 8.86
C ARG A 2 20.68 -3.71 10.27
N ALA A 3 20.11 -3.10 11.31
CA ALA A 3 20.56 -3.22 12.68
C ALA A 3 20.41 -4.64 13.29
N THR A 4 19.66 -5.53 12.66
CA THR A 4 19.49 -6.93 13.10
C THR A 4 20.35 -7.92 12.33
N LEU A 5 21.15 -7.44 11.36
CA LEU A 5 22.00 -8.25 10.51
C LEU A 5 23.48 -8.06 10.86
N ALA A 6 24.24 -9.15 10.83
CA ALA A 6 25.69 -9.11 10.90
C ALA A 6 26.31 -8.65 9.56
N GLN A 7 27.58 -8.23 9.60
CA GLN A 7 28.29 -7.91 8.38
C GLN A 7 28.42 -9.16 7.49
N GLY A 8 28.07 -9.02 6.22
CA GLY A 8 28.07 -10.10 5.24
C GLY A 8 26.76 -10.88 5.13
N ASP A 9 25.79 -10.67 6.03
CA ASP A 9 24.44 -11.21 5.87
C ASP A 9 23.77 -10.64 4.62
N LEU A 10 22.81 -11.39 4.08
CA LEU A 10 22.13 -11.05 2.84
C LEU A 10 20.66 -10.72 3.07
N LEU A 11 20.16 -9.72 2.35
CA LEU A 11 18.75 -9.36 2.23
C LEU A 11 18.34 -9.48 0.76
N LEU A 12 17.36 -10.32 0.47
CA LEU A 12 16.69 -10.35 -0.83
C LEU A 12 15.44 -9.46 -0.76
N LEU A 13 15.46 -8.37 -1.51
CA LEU A 13 14.37 -7.40 -1.57
C LEU A 13 13.63 -7.52 -2.90
N GLY A 14 12.31 -7.79 -2.84
CA GLY A 14 11.41 -7.71 -3.98
C GLY A 14 10.69 -6.36 -3.99
N ALA A 15 10.66 -5.70 -5.14
CA ALA A 15 9.99 -4.41 -5.29
C ALA A 15 9.24 -4.30 -6.61
N ASP A 16 8.04 -3.73 -6.54
CA ASP A 16 7.24 -3.40 -7.70
C ASP A 16 7.76 -2.11 -8.34
N LEU A 17 7.90 -2.12 -9.67
CA LEU A 17 8.50 -1.02 -10.41
C LEU A 17 7.47 -0.06 -10.96
N VAL A 18 7.93 1.14 -11.31
CA VAL A 18 7.13 2.09 -12.09
C VAL A 18 6.76 1.46 -13.43
N LYS A 19 5.49 1.51 -13.77
CA LYS A 19 4.91 1.00 -15.01
C LYS A 19 3.75 1.91 -15.44
N PRO A 20 3.15 1.72 -16.62
CA PRO A 20 2.06 2.59 -17.08
C PRO A 20 0.95 2.70 -16.04
N GLU A 21 0.47 3.92 -15.80
CA GLU A 21 -0.58 4.22 -14.81
C GLU A 21 -1.80 3.31 -14.95
N ARG A 22 -2.19 3.03 -16.20
CA ARG A 22 -3.32 2.13 -16.50
C ARG A 22 -3.13 0.74 -15.86
N ASP A 23 -1.92 0.18 -15.95
CA ASP A 23 -1.64 -1.16 -15.45
C ASP A 23 -1.58 -1.15 -13.92
N LEU A 24 -1.05 -0.08 -13.34
CA LEU A 24 -1.06 0.15 -11.90
C LEU A 24 -2.50 0.26 -11.38
N LEU A 25 -3.33 1.11 -11.97
CA LEU A 25 -4.70 1.29 -11.54
C LEU A 25 -5.50 -0.01 -11.70
N LEU A 26 -5.30 -0.77 -12.79
CA LEU A 26 -5.97 -2.06 -12.98
C LEU A 26 -5.61 -3.10 -11.91
N ALA A 27 -4.39 -3.05 -11.37
CA ALA A 27 -3.94 -3.94 -10.31
C ALA A 27 -4.54 -3.60 -8.93
N TYR A 28 -4.88 -2.32 -8.69
CA TYR A 28 -5.39 -1.83 -7.40
C TYR A 28 -6.88 -1.47 -7.42
N ASP A 29 -7.52 -1.50 -8.58
CA ASP A 29 -8.97 -1.32 -8.75
C ASP A 29 -9.45 -2.26 -9.86
N ASP A 30 -9.33 -3.57 -9.59
CA ASP A 30 -9.63 -4.63 -10.51
C ASP A 30 -11.13 -4.75 -10.80
N PRO A 31 -11.55 -5.07 -12.05
CA PRO A 31 -12.95 -5.15 -12.43
C PRO A 31 -13.77 -6.20 -11.67
N LEU A 32 -13.12 -7.19 -11.06
CA LEU A 32 -13.78 -8.20 -10.22
C LEU A 32 -14.06 -7.69 -8.81
N GLY A 33 -13.48 -6.54 -8.43
CA GLY A 33 -13.67 -5.93 -7.12
C GLY A 33 -12.96 -6.66 -5.98
N VAL A 34 -11.98 -7.49 -6.26
CA VAL A 34 -11.22 -8.22 -5.23
C VAL A 34 -10.45 -7.24 -4.35
N THR A 35 -9.76 -6.29 -4.95
CA THR A 35 -9.02 -5.25 -4.21
C THR A 35 -9.96 -4.33 -3.44
N ALA A 36 -11.11 -3.98 -4.00
CA ALA A 36 -12.13 -3.21 -3.30
C ALA A 36 -12.65 -3.94 -2.05
N ALA A 37 -12.91 -5.25 -2.16
CA ALA A 37 -13.32 -6.08 -1.03
C ALA A 37 -12.22 -6.16 0.03
N PHE A 38 -10.96 -6.35 -0.38
CA PHE A 38 -9.80 -6.35 0.51
C PHE A 38 -9.68 -5.02 1.28
N ASN A 39 -9.81 -3.88 0.59
CA ASN A 39 -9.73 -2.57 1.24
C ASN A 39 -10.87 -2.35 2.24
N LYS A 40 -12.11 -2.72 1.87
CA LYS A 40 -13.29 -2.63 2.76
C LYS A 40 -13.20 -3.57 3.97
N ASN A 41 -12.45 -4.65 3.89
CA ASN A 41 -12.23 -5.56 5.01
C ASN A 41 -11.60 -4.87 6.24
N LEU A 42 -10.91 -3.75 6.04
CA LEU A 42 -10.46 -2.90 7.15
C LEU A 42 -11.63 -2.44 8.03
N LEU A 43 -12.70 -1.96 7.40
CA LEU A 43 -13.91 -1.50 8.12
C LEU A 43 -14.64 -2.67 8.77
N GLU A 44 -14.72 -3.82 8.08
CA GLU A 44 -15.30 -5.06 8.62
C GLU A 44 -14.57 -5.50 9.88
N ARG A 45 -13.23 -5.47 9.85
CA ARG A 45 -12.42 -5.82 11.02
C ARG A 45 -12.64 -4.83 12.18
N ILE A 46 -12.72 -3.54 11.91
CA ILE A 46 -13.03 -2.54 12.95
C ILE A 46 -14.43 -2.81 13.54
N ASN A 47 -15.41 -3.16 12.71
CA ASN A 47 -16.74 -3.53 13.18
C ASN A 47 -16.68 -4.75 14.11
N HIS A 48 -16.01 -5.81 13.68
CA HIS A 48 -15.95 -7.05 14.43
C HIS A 48 -15.07 -6.97 15.69
N GLU A 49 -13.88 -6.38 15.57
CA GLU A 49 -12.87 -6.41 16.64
C GLU A 49 -13.05 -5.27 17.66
N LEU A 50 -13.58 -4.12 17.23
CA LEU A 50 -13.68 -2.91 18.05
C LEU A 50 -15.13 -2.43 18.27
N GLY A 51 -16.12 -3.20 17.80
CA GLY A 51 -17.52 -2.81 17.88
C GLY A 51 -17.81 -1.53 17.11
N GLY A 52 -17.25 -1.40 15.91
CA GLY A 52 -17.55 -0.33 14.97
C GLY A 52 -18.92 -0.51 14.33
N GLU A 53 -19.49 0.57 13.86
CA GLU A 53 -20.79 0.60 13.18
C GLU A 53 -20.64 1.12 11.74
N PHE A 54 -19.56 0.72 11.04
CA PHE A 54 -19.37 1.07 9.65
C PHE A 54 -20.36 0.31 8.76
N ASP A 55 -21.14 1.04 7.94
CA ASP A 55 -21.85 0.44 6.81
C ASP A 55 -20.90 0.35 5.61
N LEU A 56 -20.46 -0.85 5.26
CA LEU A 56 -19.53 -1.08 4.15
C LEU A 56 -20.11 -0.63 2.79
N ALA A 57 -21.44 -0.66 2.63
CA ALA A 57 -22.10 -0.19 1.42
C ALA A 57 -22.08 1.34 1.29
N ALA A 58 -21.87 2.05 2.39
CA ALA A 58 -21.76 3.51 2.41
C ALA A 58 -20.34 4.03 2.09
N PHE A 59 -19.42 3.13 1.73
CA PHE A 59 -18.07 3.50 1.29
C PHE A 59 -17.74 2.89 -0.07
N ASP A 60 -17.17 3.71 -0.95
CA ASP A 60 -16.60 3.25 -2.22
C ASP A 60 -15.08 3.06 -2.07
N HIS A 61 -14.54 2.06 -2.77
CA HIS A 61 -13.11 1.93 -2.97
C HIS A 61 -12.64 2.86 -4.09
N GLN A 62 -11.47 3.44 -3.93
CA GLN A 62 -10.81 4.23 -4.95
C GLN A 62 -9.30 4.02 -4.90
N ALA A 63 -8.68 3.65 -6.00
CA ALA A 63 -7.24 3.71 -6.20
C ALA A 63 -6.86 4.97 -6.99
N VAL A 64 -5.76 5.60 -6.61
CA VAL A 64 -5.23 6.82 -7.27
C VAL A 64 -3.74 6.64 -7.48
N TRP A 65 -3.25 6.93 -8.70
CA TRP A 65 -1.83 7.05 -8.96
C TRP A 65 -1.34 8.47 -8.61
N ASN A 66 -0.43 8.54 -7.64
CA ASN A 66 0.30 9.76 -7.32
C ASN A 66 1.67 9.70 -8.02
N GLY A 67 1.77 10.34 -9.19
CA GLY A 67 2.97 10.29 -10.02
C GLY A 67 4.16 11.06 -9.42
N GLU A 68 3.92 12.09 -8.61
CA GLU A 68 4.97 12.85 -7.93
C GLU A 68 5.67 12.00 -6.88
N GLU A 69 4.89 11.28 -6.09
CA GLU A 69 5.37 10.41 -5.03
C GLU A 69 5.64 8.96 -5.49
N ARG A 70 5.33 8.66 -6.76
CA ARG A 70 5.46 7.33 -7.36
C ARG A 70 4.81 6.21 -6.53
N ARG A 71 3.55 6.43 -6.15
CA ARG A 71 2.80 5.45 -5.37
C ARG A 71 1.34 5.35 -5.80
N ILE A 72 0.76 4.17 -5.64
CA ILE A 72 -0.68 4.01 -5.60
C ILE A 72 -1.16 4.33 -4.19
N GLU A 73 -2.21 5.12 -4.10
CA GLU A 73 -2.93 5.40 -2.86
C GLU A 73 -4.29 4.73 -2.92
N MET A 74 -4.62 3.92 -1.91
CA MET A 74 -5.97 3.36 -1.79
C MET A 74 -6.76 4.14 -0.75
N HIS A 75 -7.99 4.42 -1.09
CA HIS A 75 -8.91 5.19 -0.27
C HIS A 75 -10.26 4.47 -0.13
N LEU A 76 -10.93 4.71 0.99
CA LEU A 76 -12.35 4.45 1.17
C LEU A 76 -13.07 5.80 1.22
N VAL A 77 -14.00 6.02 0.28
CA VAL A 77 -14.69 7.29 0.07
C VAL A 77 -16.10 7.19 0.61
N SER A 78 -16.47 8.04 1.55
CA SER A 78 -17.82 8.07 2.12
C SER A 78 -18.83 8.55 1.09
N ARG A 79 -19.90 7.78 0.85
CA ARG A 79 -20.98 8.09 -0.11
C ARG A 79 -22.00 9.10 0.42
N ALA A 80 -21.98 9.37 1.73
CA ALA A 80 -22.95 10.22 2.40
C ALA A 80 -22.35 10.94 3.61
N ASN A 81 -23.07 11.95 4.11
CA ASN A 81 -22.80 12.46 5.46
C ASN A 81 -23.23 11.40 6.46
N GLN A 82 -22.34 10.90 7.28
CA GLN A 82 -22.62 9.84 8.22
C GLN A 82 -21.79 9.96 9.50
N ARG A 83 -22.23 9.28 10.53
CA ARG A 83 -21.52 9.16 11.81
C ARG A 83 -21.36 7.69 12.13
N VAL A 84 -20.13 7.32 12.48
CA VAL A 84 -19.76 5.95 12.81
C VAL A 84 -19.26 5.92 14.24
N ARG A 85 -19.87 5.10 15.07
CA ARG A 85 -19.43 4.85 16.43
C ARG A 85 -18.49 3.65 16.46
N ILE A 86 -17.46 3.73 17.32
CA ILE A 86 -16.55 2.62 17.61
C ILE A 86 -16.59 2.42 19.14
N SER A 87 -17.34 1.41 19.57
CA SER A 87 -17.72 1.26 20.98
C SER A 87 -16.52 0.95 21.89
N ALA A 88 -15.56 0.15 21.44
CA ALA A 88 -14.39 -0.21 22.24
C ALA A 88 -13.50 0.98 22.61
N THR A 89 -13.49 2.02 21.79
CA THR A 89 -12.72 3.25 22.04
C THR A 89 -13.58 4.41 22.57
N GLY A 90 -14.90 4.25 22.59
CA GLY A 90 -15.85 5.33 22.89
C GLY A 90 -15.84 6.46 21.87
N THR A 91 -15.25 6.26 20.69
CA THR A 91 -15.08 7.27 19.66
C THR A 91 -16.27 7.30 18.71
N THR A 92 -16.62 8.50 18.24
CA THR A 92 -17.56 8.68 17.12
C THR A 92 -16.87 9.53 16.06
N VAL A 93 -16.77 9.00 14.86
CA VAL A 93 -16.19 9.68 13.68
C VAL A 93 -17.31 10.17 12.79
N SER A 94 -17.22 11.41 12.32
CA SER A 94 -18.17 11.98 11.36
C SER A 94 -17.52 12.09 10.00
N PHE A 95 -18.19 11.62 8.97
CA PHE A 95 -17.76 11.72 7.58
C PHE A 95 -18.71 12.63 6.81
N LYS A 96 -18.15 13.45 5.93
CA LYS A 96 -18.91 14.14 4.88
C LYS A 96 -18.99 13.26 3.64
N CYS A 97 -20.01 13.48 2.81
CA CYS A 97 -20.05 12.87 1.48
C CYS A 97 -18.77 13.26 0.70
N GLY A 98 -18.08 12.27 0.12
CA GLY A 98 -16.83 12.45 -0.59
C GLY A 98 -15.58 12.48 0.30
N GLU A 99 -15.73 12.44 1.62
CA GLU A 99 -14.58 12.37 2.53
C GLU A 99 -13.88 11.02 2.43
N ARG A 100 -12.54 11.04 2.47
CA ARG A 100 -11.70 9.87 2.21
C ARG A 100 -11.01 9.39 3.49
N ILE A 101 -10.97 8.08 3.65
CA ILE A 101 -10.03 7.40 4.54
C ILE A 101 -8.88 6.91 3.67
N TRP A 102 -7.68 7.40 3.87
CA TRP A 102 -6.49 6.89 3.20
C TRP A 102 -6.06 5.60 3.91
N THR A 103 -6.10 4.48 3.21
CA THR A 103 -5.92 3.15 3.80
C THR A 103 -4.55 2.56 3.53
N GLU A 104 -3.97 2.82 2.34
CA GLU A 104 -2.70 2.23 1.93
C GLU A 104 -1.94 3.12 0.96
N SER A 105 -0.60 3.04 1.03
CA SER A 105 0.34 3.56 0.04
C SER A 105 1.21 2.42 -0.48
N SER A 106 1.23 2.24 -1.80
CA SER A 106 2.11 1.26 -2.44
C SER A 106 3.09 1.96 -3.37
N TYR A 107 4.31 2.15 -2.89
CA TYR A 107 5.36 2.82 -3.66
C TYR A 107 5.87 1.96 -4.81
N LYS A 108 6.22 2.61 -5.91
CA LYS A 108 6.81 2.01 -7.10
C LYS A 108 8.20 2.58 -7.31
N TYR A 109 9.11 1.73 -7.69
CA TYR A 109 10.54 2.05 -7.70
C TYR A 109 11.12 2.00 -9.12
N GLU A 110 12.19 2.74 -9.33
CA GLU A 110 13.11 2.48 -10.42
C GLU A 110 14.20 1.50 -9.94
N PRO A 111 14.70 0.60 -10.79
CA PRO A 111 15.73 -0.37 -10.37
C PRO A 111 16.92 0.26 -9.67
N ASP A 112 17.44 1.37 -10.22
CA ASP A 112 18.62 2.06 -9.67
C ASP A 112 18.31 2.69 -8.30
N SER A 113 17.11 3.22 -8.09
CA SER A 113 16.72 3.80 -6.81
C SER A 113 16.66 2.78 -5.67
N ILE A 114 16.41 1.50 -5.97
CA ILE A 114 16.44 0.41 -4.98
C ILE A 114 17.89 0.18 -4.51
N VAL A 115 18.85 0.24 -5.43
CA VAL A 115 20.28 0.09 -5.11
C VAL A 115 20.75 1.26 -4.26
N GLU A 116 20.38 2.50 -4.64
CA GLU A 116 20.73 3.71 -3.89
C GLU A 116 20.16 3.68 -2.46
N MET A 117 18.88 3.35 -2.32
CA MET A 117 18.20 3.18 -1.02
C MET A 117 18.90 2.10 -0.17
N GLY A 118 19.31 0.99 -0.80
CA GLY A 118 20.10 -0.05 -0.15
C GLY A 118 21.42 0.48 0.38
N ALA A 119 22.15 1.25 -0.42
CA ALA A 119 23.43 1.84 -0.03
C ALA A 119 23.28 2.82 1.15
N GLU A 120 22.28 3.70 1.11
CA GLU A 120 21.97 4.62 2.21
C GLU A 120 21.61 3.88 3.50
N ALA A 121 21.00 2.69 3.38
CA ALA A 121 20.64 1.86 4.52
C ALA A 121 21.78 0.96 5.04
N GLY A 122 23.01 1.07 4.50
CA GLY A 122 24.18 0.29 4.92
C GLY A 122 24.28 -1.10 4.27
N PHE A 123 23.86 -1.21 3.02
CA PHE A 123 24.00 -2.40 2.21
C PHE A 123 24.79 -2.12 0.94
N ALA A 124 25.44 -3.14 0.41
CA ALA A 124 26.02 -3.14 -0.93
C ALA A 124 25.18 -4.05 -1.84
N ALA A 125 24.76 -3.57 -2.98
CA ALA A 125 24.10 -4.40 -3.97
C ALA A 125 25.07 -5.48 -4.47
N ARG A 126 24.61 -6.73 -4.50
CA ARG A 126 25.35 -7.90 -4.97
C ARG A 126 24.88 -8.32 -6.35
N ASP A 127 23.55 -8.34 -6.53
CA ASP A 127 22.92 -8.67 -7.79
C ASP A 127 21.52 -8.05 -7.87
N GLN A 128 21.00 -7.88 -9.09
CA GLN A 128 19.64 -7.39 -9.33
C GLN A 128 19.05 -8.05 -10.59
N TRP A 129 17.90 -8.67 -10.43
CA TRP A 129 17.12 -9.28 -11.51
C TRP A 129 15.88 -8.45 -11.77
N VAL A 130 15.72 -7.97 -12.98
CA VAL A 130 14.59 -7.14 -13.40
C VAL A 130 13.74 -7.90 -14.39
N ASP A 131 12.52 -8.24 -14.01
CA ASP A 131 11.48 -8.69 -14.91
C ASP A 131 10.80 -7.47 -15.53
N ARG A 132 11.12 -7.18 -16.79
CA ARG A 132 10.58 -6.02 -17.51
C ARG A 132 9.12 -6.20 -17.93
N GLU A 133 8.68 -7.44 -18.11
CA GLU A 133 7.29 -7.76 -18.50
C GLU A 133 6.36 -7.60 -17.28
N ALA A 134 6.71 -8.18 -16.15
CA ALA A 134 5.98 -8.02 -14.90
C ALA A 134 6.18 -6.63 -14.26
N GLY A 135 7.25 -5.89 -14.62
CA GLY A 135 7.62 -4.64 -13.97
C GLY A 135 7.97 -4.85 -12.50
N PHE A 136 8.86 -5.82 -12.22
CA PHE A 136 9.25 -6.21 -10.87
C PHE A 136 10.76 -6.43 -10.78
N ALA A 137 11.35 -6.08 -9.65
CA ALA A 137 12.78 -6.32 -9.40
C ALA A 137 13.00 -7.14 -8.13
N LEU A 138 13.95 -8.08 -8.21
CA LEU A 138 14.58 -8.71 -7.05
C LEU A 138 15.98 -8.16 -6.93
N THR A 139 16.35 -7.62 -5.75
CA THR A 139 17.67 -7.07 -5.48
C THR A 139 18.29 -7.80 -4.30
N LEU A 140 19.45 -8.41 -4.52
CA LEU A 140 20.25 -9.04 -3.47
C LEU A 140 21.22 -8.02 -2.88
N LEU A 141 21.07 -7.74 -1.60
CA LEU A 141 21.79 -6.75 -0.84
C LEU A 141 22.64 -7.45 0.23
N GLY A 142 23.93 -7.11 0.33
CA GLY A 142 24.82 -7.58 1.39
C GLY A 142 25.02 -6.51 2.46
N ALA A 143 24.87 -6.86 3.71
CA ALA A 143 25.11 -5.95 4.84
C ALA A 143 26.62 -5.58 4.94
N ILE A 144 26.95 -4.29 5.00
CA ILE A 144 28.30 -3.74 5.09
C ILE A 144 28.56 -3.03 6.42
#